data_a53b34790ed71d80eb5c1ea8bfa3e7a3
#
_entry.id   a53b34790ed71d80eb5c1ea8bfa3e7a3
#
_cell.length_a   1.000
_cell.length_b   1.000
_cell.length_c   1.000
_cell.angle_alpha   90.00
_cell.angle_beta   90.00
_cell.angle_gamma   90.00
#
_symmetry.space_group_name_H-M   'P 1'
#
loop_
_entity.id
_entity.type
_entity.pdbx_description
1 polymer ?
#
loop_
_entity_poly.entity_id
_entity_poly.type
_entity_poly.pdbx_seq_one_letter_code
_entity_poly.pdbx_strand_id
1 'polypeptide(L)'
;MKIQRTHLLKRLDTLYLSYNTSFGNWKNSDHYVNLRGPRGSGKTALILEWLEQHKHFYFSFAGLDEPMALRLLGDRLQKYMDEHNLDTLPMDTWEDVFLNINKLSERTCHIFAFDDADEMLNDSVFSTAFHNYFETQKRRAILMIFVTRVDKLPEFPPDYTKWTYDEIPIDVPYFSIADLCKCFSNKKGDDLLTLYALTGGIPKLVHLIDESLSTEENLRNLLSPDSPYIHFCANEFDHLFRRSESYMFICHAVALGNNRISDIGKFTGFAYNKCDKYIRALI
;
A
#
# COMPACT_ATOMS: atom_id res chain seq x y z
N MET A 1 -12.18 14.94 -8.94
CA MET A 1 -13.12 14.56 -7.85
C MET A 1 -12.33 13.84 -6.76
N LYS A 2 -12.51 14.17 -5.46
CA LYS A 2 -11.78 13.54 -4.34
C LYS A 2 -12.77 12.74 -3.49
N ILE A 3 -12.67 11.43 -3.51
CA ILE A 3 -13.45 10.57 -2.63
C ILE A 3 -12.76 10.55 -1.27
N GLN A 4 -13.30 11.29 -0.31
CA GLN A 4 -12.72 11.34 1.03
C GLN A 4 -13.08 10.08 1.83
N ARG A 5 -12.06 9.44 2.37
CA ARG A 5 -12.20 8.32 3.32
C ARG A 5 -12.23 8.84 4.75
N THR A 6 -13.19 9.69 5.04
CA THR A 6 -13.31 10.42 6.32
C THR A 6 -13.25 9.50 7.54
N HIS A 7 -13.77 8.28 7.46
CA HIS A 7 -13.72 7.32 8.57
C HIS A 7 -12.31 6.82 8.86
N LEU A 8 -11.47 6.63 7.83
CA LEU A 8 -10.07 6.23 7.99
C LEU A 8 -9.22 7.38 8.53
N LEU A 9 -9.43 8.60 8.01
CA LEU A 9 -8.78 9.81 8.53
C LEU A 9 -9.10 10.01 10.00
N LYS A 10 -10.38 9.92 10.39
CA LYS A 10 -10.80 10.00 11.81
C LYS A 10 -10.17 8.91 12.68
N ARG A 11 -9.98 7.71 12.14
CA ARG A 11 -9.30 6.63 12.88
C ARG A 11 -7.83 6.96 13.13
N LEU A 12 -7.13 7.50 12.13
CA LEU A 12 -5.75 8.00 12.29
C LEU A 12 -5.69 9.14 13.31
N ASP A 13 -6.62 10.10 13.27
CA ASP A 13 -6.71 11.20 14.26
C ASP A 13 -6.90 10.65 15.68
N THR A 14 -7.79 9.67 15.85
CA THR A 14 -8.04 9.06 17.16
C THR A 14 -6.77 8.39 17.71
N LEU A 15 -6.03 7.68 16.87
CA LEU A 15 -4.76 7.09 17.25
C LEU A 15 -3.73 8.16 17.60
N TYR A 16 -3.55 9.16 16.73
CA TYR A 16 -2.63 10.27 17.01
C TYR A 16 -2.92 10.98 18.33
N LEU A 17 -4.19 11.28 18.59
CA LEU A 17 -4.60 11.89 19.85
C LEU A 17 -4.29 11.00 21.06
N SER A 18 -4.46 9.68 20.94
CA SER A 18 -4.10 8.75 22.02
C SER A 18 -2.60 8.76 22.32
N TYR A 19 -1.75 8.87 21.30
CA TYR A 19 -0.30 9.04 21.48
C TYR A 19 0.08 10.40 22.04
N ASN A 20 -0.58 11.47 21.60
CA ASN A 20 -0.26 12.84 22.00
C ASN A 20 -0.74 13.19 23.42
N THR A 21 -1.90 12.66 23.85
CA THR A 21 -2.46 12.91 25.18
C THR A 21 -1.87 12.02 26.26
N SER A 22 -1.25 10.92 25.87
CA SER A 22 -0.59 9.97 26.79
C SER A 22 0.80 10.44 27.26
N PHE A 23 1.16 11.70 27.01
CA PHE A 23 2.39 12.32 27.51
C PHE A 23 2.41 12.24 29.06
N GLY A 24 2.87 11.11 29.58
CA GLY A 24 2.93 10.77 30.99
C GLY A 24 2.30 9.44 31.41
N ASN A 25 1.45 8.81 30.59
CA ASN A 25 0.80 7.53 30.89
C ASN A 25 0.93 6.54 29.69
N TRP A 26 2.13 6.10 29.46
CA TRP A 26 2.66 5.38 28.28
C TRP A 26 2.18 3.94 28.10
N LYS A 27 0.97 3.58 28.49
CA LYS A 27 0.45 2.22 28.32
C LYS A 27 0.17 1.81 26.85
N ASN A 28 0.16 2.79 25.92
CA ASN A 28 -0.17 2.55 24.51
C ASN A 28 0.99 2.82 23.52
N SER A 29 2.22 3.00 24.02
CA SER A 29 3.37 3.34 23.16
C SER A 29 4.05 2.15 22.50
N ASP A 30 3.56 0.94 22.73
CA ASP A 30 4.16 -0.30 22.28
C ASP A 30 3.55 -0.80 20.96
N HIS A 31 2.81 0.08 20.22
CA HIS A 31 2.14 -0.30 18.98
C HIS A 31 2.58 0.58 17.83
N TYR A 32 2.61 0.01 16.65
CA TYR A 32 2.72 0.74 15.38
C TYR A 32 1.46 0.55 14.54
N VAL A 33 1.19 1.51 13.66
CA VAL A 33 0.05 1.43 12.74
C VAL A 33 0.51 0.81 11.43
N ASN A 34 -0.22 -0.19 10.96
CA ASN A 34 -0.04 -0.73 9.61
C ASN A 34 -1.25 -0.38 8.73
N LEU A 35 -1.05 0.61 7.84
CA LEU A 35 -2.02 1.02 6.85
C LEU A 35 -1.91 0.09 5.64
N ARG A 36 -2.75 -0.93 5.59
CA ARG A 36 -2.62 -2.03 4.64
C ARG A 36 -3.79 -2.10 3.66
N GLY A 37 -3.52 -2.58 2.46
CA GLY A 37 -4.56 -2.77 1.45
C GLY A 37 -3.97 -3.17 0.10
N PRO A 38 -4.81 -3.57 -0.85
CA PRO A 38 -4.33 -3.99 -2.16
C PRO A 38 -3.68 -2.82 -2.92
N ARG A 39 -2.94 -3.17 -3.98
CA ARG A 39 -2.32 -2.17 -4.85
C ARG A 39 -3.38 -1.27 -5.49
N GLY A 40 -3.09 0.02 -5.57
CA GLY A 40 -4.03 0.99 -6.15
C GLY A 40 -5.20 1.37 -5.24
N SER A 41 -5.28 0.84 -4.01
CA SER A 41 -6.37 1.18 -3.07
C SER A 41 -6.30 2.61 -2.52
N GLY A 42 -5.23 3.36 -2.83
CA GLY A 42 -5.09 4.76 -2.43
C GLY A 42 -4.50 4.97 -1.04
N LYS A 43 -3.71 4.01 -0.52
CA LYS A 43 -3.01 4.11 0.78
C LYS A 43 -2.10 5.32 0.86
N THR A 44 -1.19 5.45 -0.11
CA THR A 44 -0.26 6.58 -0.21
C THR A 44 -0.98 7.92 -0.24
N ALA A 45 -2.05 8.04 -1.05
CA ALA A 45 -2.84 9.26 -1.11
C ALA A 45 -3.53 9.59 0.22
N LEU A 46 -4.06 8.55 0.90
CA LEU A 46 -4.71 8.70 2.21
C LEU A 46 -3.72 9.16 3.28
N ILE A 47 -2.55 8.52 3.36
CA ILE A 47 -1.56 8.89 4.38
C ILE A 47 -0.99 10.28 4.12
N LEU A 48 -0.67 10.64 2.88
CA LEU A 48 -0.15 11.97 2.55
C LEU A 48 -1.19 13.06 2.85
N GLU A 49 -2.48 12.85 2.53
CA GLU A 49 -3.56 13.77 2.89
C GLU A 49 -3.64 13.99 4.40
N TRP A 50 -3.50 12.93 5.19
CA TRP A 50 -3.54 13.02 6.64
C TRP A 50 -2.32 13.74 7.20
N LEU A 51 -1.14 13.46 6.67
CA LEU A 51 0.14 14.03 7.11
C LEU A 51 0.24 15.55 6.85
N GLU A 52 -0.47 16.11 5.86
CA GLU A 52 -0.48 17.56 5.58
C GLU A 52 -0.84 18.41 6.81
N GLN A 53 -1.60 17.85 7.76
CA GLN A 53 -2.07 18.55 8.96
C GLN A 53 -1.18 18.31 10.20
N HIS A 54 -0.12 17.51 10.07
CA HIS A 54 0.72 17.09 11.18
C HIS A 54 2.20 17.29 10.90
N LYS A 55 2.99 17.58 11.93
CA LYS A 55 4.46 17.50 11.81
C LYS A 55 4.86 16.04 11.69
N HIS A 56 5.57 15.70 10.62
CA HIS A 56 5.87 14.33 10.29
C HIS A 56 7.20 14.16 9.57
N PHE A 57 7.74 12.95 9.65
CA PHE A 57 8.75 12.44 8.74
C PHE A 57 8.08 11.40 7.82
N TYR A 58 8.26 11.58 6.51
CA TYR A 58 7.75 10.63 5.51
C TYR A 58 8.89 10.13 4.63
N PHE A 59 8.93 8.81 4.41
CA PHE A 59 9.86 8.15 3.52
C PHE A 59 9.19 7.00 2.78
N SER A 60 9.47 6.85 1.47
CA SER A 60 9.01 5.72 0.66
C SER A 60 10.18 4.82 0.29
N PHE A 61 9.99 3.53 0.49
CA PHE A 61 10.95 2.48 0.13
C PHE A 61 10.77 1.98 -1.32
N ALA A 62 9.87 2.56 -2.10
CA ALA A 62 9.56 2.12 -3.45
C ALA A 62 10.80 1.99 -4.34
N GLY A 63 11.07 0.77 -4.81
CA GLY A 63 12.16 0.48 -5.73
C GLY A 63 13.57 0.55 -5.14
N LEU A 64 13.69 0.59 -3.81
CA LEU A 64 14.98 0.60 -3.10
C LEU A 64 15.31 -0.80 -2.59
N ASP A 65 16.57 -1.20 -2.77
CA ASP A 65 17.14 -2.31 -2.02
C ASP A 65 17.55 -1.87 -0.60
N GLU A 66 17.86 -2.80 0.28
CA GLU A 66 18.15 -2.52 1.69
C GLU A 66 19.33 -1.53 1.88
N PRO A 67 20.50 -1.69 1.24
CA PRO A 67 21.61 -0.75 1.41
C PRO A 67 21.30 0.67 0.92
N MET A 68 20.57 0.79 -0.19
CA MET A 68 20.14 2.08 -0.73
C MET A 68 19.10 2.73 0.19
N ALA A 69 18.17 1.93 0.69
CA ALA A 69 17.13 2.38 1.62
C ALA A 69 17.74 2.95 2.91
N LEU A 70 18.68 2.23 3.52
CA LEU A 70 19.39 2.68 4.72
C LEU A 70 20.08 4.02 4.50
N ARG A 71 20.86 4.12 3.41
CA ARG A 71 21.60 5.34 3.07
C ARG A 71 20.67 6.53 2.86
N LEU A 72 19.66 6.38 1.98
CA LEU A 72 18.77 7.50 1.61
C LEU A 72 17.88 7.92 2.78
N LEU A 73 17.44 6.98 3.60
CA LEU A 73 16.68 7.27 4.81
C LEU A 73 17.55 7.99 5.82
N GLY A 74 18.80 7.53 6.04
CA GLY A 74 19.76 8.18 6.92
C GLY A 74 20.01 9.64 6.52
N ASP A 75 20.33 9.89 5.24
CA ASP A 75 20.53 11.25 4.70
C ASP A 75 19.30 12.16 4.91
N ARG A 76 18.10 11.62 4.75
CA ARG A 76 16.87 12.38 4.93
C ARG A 76 16.52 12.60 6.40
N LEU A 77 16.76 11.60 7.25
CA LEU A 77 16.56 11.72 8.69
C LEU A 77 17.54 12.72 9.31
N GLN A 78 18.81 12.73 8.84
CA GLN A 78 19.80 13.72 9.23
C GLN A 78 19.28 15.14 9.03
N LYS A 79 18.79 15.46 7.82
CA LYS A 79 18.21 16.78 7.52
C LYS A 79 17.02 17.12 8.41
N TYR A 80 16.14 16.14 8.63
CA TYR A 80 14.99 16.32 9.50
C TYR A 80 15.40 16.62 10.95
N MET A 81 16.45 15.96 11.46
CA MET A 81 16.98 16.22 12.80
C MET A 81 17.65 17.58 12.90
N ASP A 82 18.41 17.99 11.89
CA ASP A 82 19.03 19.33 11.81
C ASP A 82 17.97 20.44 11.86
N GLU A 83 16.86 20.28 11.14
CA GLU A 83 15.72 21.21 11.20
C GLU A 83 15.09 21.31 12.60
N HIS A 84 15.25 20.27 13.44
CA HIS A 84 14.77 20.24 14.82
C HIS A 84 15.85 20.61 15.86
N ASN A 85 17.04 21.05 15.40
CA ASN A 85 18.19 21.37 16.24
C ASN A 85 18.62 20.22 17.18
N LEU A 86 18.71 19.02 16.62
CA LEU A 86 19.13 17.81 17.32
C LEU A 86 20.44 17.27 16.75
N ASP A 87 21.37 16.96 17.64
CA ASP A 87 22.60 16.29 17.27
C ASP A 87 22.30 14.86 16.82
N THR A 88 22.89 14.46 15.69
CA THR A 88 22.77 13.11 15.14
C THR A 88 23.94 12.22 15.53
N LEU A 89 23.67 10.93 15.64
CA LEU A 89 24.66 9.87 15.62
C LEU A 89 24.89 9.42 14.16
N PRO A 90 26.05 8.84 13.81
CA PRO A 90 26.22 8.18 12.53
C PRO A 90 25.04 7.19 12.28
N MET A 91 24.65 7.00 11.02
CA MET A 91 23.53 6.15 10.63
C MET A 91 24.02 5.09 9.64
N ASP A 92 24.94 4.25 10.11
CA ASP A 92 25.56 3.19 9.31
C ASP A 92 24.76 1.89 9.37
N THR A 93 23.88 1.76 10.37
CA THR A 93 23.02 0.59 10.61
C THR A 93 21.58 1.00 10.86
N TRP A 94 20.64 0.06 10.75
CA TRP A 94 19.24 0.29 11.10
C TRP A 94 19.06 0.59 12.59
N GLU A 95 19.86 -0.02 13.46
CA GLU A 95 19.90 0.28 14.88
C GLU A 95 20.24 1.75 15.13
N ASP A 96 21.23 2.28 14.40
CA ASP A 96 21.61 3.70 14.51
C ASP A 96 20.47 4.62 14.07
N VAL A 97 19.77 4.27 12.98
CA VAL A 97 18.59 4.99 12.52
C VAL A 97 17.53 5.04 13.61
N PHE A 98 17.19 3.90 14.21
CA PHE A 98 16.20 3.84 15.28
C PHE A 98 16.64 4.57 16.57
N LEU A 99 17.92 4.56 16.89
CA LEU A 99 18.45 5.36 18.00
C LEU A 99 18.29 6.86 17.75
N ASN A 100 18.54 7.33 16.54
CA ASN A 100 18.31 8.73 16.18
C ASN A 100 16.82 9.11 16.21
N ILE A 101 15.94 8.25 15.70
CA ILE A 101 14.49 8.42 15.81
C ILE A 101 14.08 8.55 17.29
N ASN A 102 14.66 7.76 18.18
CA ASN A 102 14.34 7.79 19.60
C ASN A 102 14.68 9.14 20.27
N LYS A 103 15.78 9.78 19.87
CA LYS A 103 16.15 11.12 20.39
C LYS A 103 15.08 12.17 20.12
N LEU A 104 14.37 12.07 18.97
CA LEU A 104 13.26 12.96 18.63
C LEU A 104 12.10 12.81 19.62
N SER A 105 11.87 11.61 20.16
CA SER A 105 10.76 11.31 21.07
C SER A 105 10.82 12.01 22.42
N GLU A 106 11.97 12.51 22.82
CA GLU A 106 12.17 13.10 24.14
C GLU A 106 11.49 14.47 24.31
N ARG A 107 11.11 15.14 23.22
CA ARG A 107 10.61 16.52 23.25
C ARG A 107 9.16 16.69 22.85
N THR A 108 8.72 16.00 21.82
CA THR A 108 7.35 16.11 21.26
C THR A 108 6.94 14.79 20.60
N CYS A 109 5.63 14.60 20.40
CA CYS A 109 5.15 13.48 19.60
C CYS A 109 5.50 13.71 18.13
N HIS A 110 6.23 12.77 17.55
CA HIS A 110 6.57 12.75 16.12
C HIS A 110 5.85 11.63 15.40
N ILE A 111 5.48 11.89 14.15
CA ILE A 111 4.91 10.89 13.25
C ILE A 111 6.00 10.48 12.26
N PHE A 112 6.23 9.18 12.16
CA PHE A 112 7.09 8.57 11.15
C PHE A 112 6.24 7.69 10.25
N ALA A 113 6.11 8.05 8.98
CA ALA A 113 5.37 7.29 7.99
C ALA A 113 6.33 6.69 6.94
N PHE A 114 6.30 5.38 6.82
CA PHE A 114 7.12 4.58 5.92
C PHE A 114 6.23 3.91 4.87
N ASP A 115 6.29 4.40 3.64
CA ASP A 115 5.47 3.90 2.53
C ASP A 115 6.22 2.83 1.73
N ASP A 116 5.46 1.93 1.08
CA ASP A 116 5.99 0.76 0.36
C ASP A 116 6.94 -0.08 1.25
N ALA A 117 6.59 -0.25 2.52
CA ALA A 117 7.44 -0.86 3.52
C ALA A 117 7.48 -2.40 3.47
N ASP A 118 6.76 -3.03 2.54
CA ASP A 118 6.63 -4.50 2.46
C ASP A 118 7.97 -5.22 2.40
N GLU A 119 8.89 -4.76 1.56
CA GLU A 119 10.18 -5.42 1.35
C GLU A 119 11.11 -5.22 2.54
N MET A 120 11.05 -4.06 3.18
CA MET A 120 11.83 -3.78 4.39
C MET A 120 11.35 -4.58 5.59
N LEU A 121 10.04 -4.69 5.79
CA LEU A 121 9.48 -5.52 6.86
C LEU A 121 9.76 -7.03 6.65
N ASN A 122 9.96 -7.46 5.40
CA ASN A 122 10.40 -8.81 5.04
C ASN A 122 11.91 -8.99 5.12
N ASP A 123 12.70 -7.92 5.14
CA ASP A 123 14.14 -7.99 5.28
C ASP A 123 14.52 -8.32 6.72
N SER A 124 15.39 -9.33 6.88
CA SER A 124 15.76 -9.83 8.20
C SER A 124 16.57 -8.81 9.03
N VAL A 125 17.36 -7.96 8.38
CA VAL A 125 18.21 -6.96 9.06
C VAL A 125 17.34 -5.83 9.57
N PHE A 126 16.55 -5.23 8.70
CA PHE A 126 15.60 -4.17 9.09
C PHE A 126 14.62 -4.66 10.16
N SER A 127 13.98 -5.80 9.92
CA SER A 127 12.96 -6.33 10.84
C SER A 127 13.53 -6.68 12.21
N THR A 128 14.75 -7.19 12.27
CA THR A 128 15.44 -7.46 13.55
C THR A 128 15.77 -6.18 14.29
N ALA A 129 16.32 -5.17 13.61
CA ALA A 129 16.62 -3.87 14.23
C ALA A 129 15.35 -3.17 14.72
N PHE A 130 14.28 -3.22 13.94
CA PHE A 130 12.97 -2.69 14.30
C PHE A 130 12.39 -3.40 15.52
N HIS A 131 12.46 -4.73 15.56
CA HIS A 131 12.02 -5.53 16.71
C HIS A 131 12.79 -5.16 17.97
N ASN A 132 14.12 -5.15 17.91
CA ASN A 132 14.97 -4.77 19.04
C ASN A 132 14.64 -3.37 19.56
N TYR A 133 14.38 -2.43 18.64
CA TYR A 133 13.94 -1.09 19.01
C TYR A 133 12.61 -1.13 19.76
N PHE A 134 11.63 -1.89 19.33
CA PHE A 134 10.33 -2.01 20.00
C PHE A 134 10.42 -2.71 21.35
N GLU A 135 11.26 -3.71 21.51
CA GLU A 135 11.46 -4.43 22.78
C GLU A 135 12.19 -3.59 23.83
N THR A 136 13.17 -2.79 23.41
CA THR A 136 14.06 -2.06 24.33
C THR A 136 13.55 -0.68 24.72
N GLN A 137 12.75 -0.05 23.88
CA GLN A 137 12.35 1.35 24.03
C GLN A 137 10.87 1.48 24.45
N LYS A 138 10.59 1.33 25.73
CA LYS A 138 9.20 1.26 26.26
C LYS A 138 8.46 2.59 26.46
N ARG A 139 9.05 3.74 26.16
CA ARG A 139 8.42 5.05 26.42
C ARG A 139 8.71 6.01 25.28
N ARG A 140 7.81 6.07 24.28
CA ARG A 140 8.03 6.84 23.07
C ARG A 140 6.87 7.77 22.76
N ALA A 141 7.21 9.02 22.47
CA ALA A 141 6.28 9.94 21.83
C ALA A 141 6.42 9.85 20.29
N ILE A 142 6.37 8.62 19.75
CA ILE A 142 6.51 8.36 18.30
C ILE A 142 5.34 7.52 17.85
N LEU A 143 4.62 8.03 16.86
CA LEU A 143 3.64 7.25 16.10
C LEU A 143 4.31 6.76 14.82
N MET A 144 4.63 5.47 14.76
CA MET A 144 5.11 4.83 13.54
C MET A 144 3.95 4.30 12.73
N ILE A 145 3.95 4.61 11.43
CA ILE A 145 2.95 4.16 10.46
C ILE A 145 3.68 3.51 9.29
N PHE A 146 3.43 2.24 9.09
CA PHE A 146 3.84 1.53 7.88
C PHE A 146 2.69 1.47 6.90
N VAL A 147 2.99 1.64 5.62
CA VAL A 147 2.03 1.47 4.54
C VAL A 147 2.45 0.26 3.73
N THR A 148 1.60 -0.76 3.72
CA THR A 148 1.93 -2.08 3.15
C THR A 148 0.83 -2.60 2.24
N ARG A 149 1.17 -3.64 1.44
CA ARG A 149 0.21 -4.38 0.62
C ARG A 149 -0.20 -5.66 1.33
N VAL A 150 -1.49 -5.97 1.34
CA VAL A 150 -2.03 -7.19 1.98
C VAL A 150 -1.47 -8.47 1.34
N ASP A 151 -1.26 -8.46 0.03
CA ASP A 151 -0.74 -9.57 -0.75
C ASP A 151 0.77 -9.83 -0.57
N LYS A 152 1.46 -8.92 0.11
CA LYS A 152 2.90 -9.01 0.40
C LYS A 152 3.23 -9.02 1.89
N LEU A 153 2.23 -9.13 2.75
CA LEU A 153 2.50 -9.31 4.17
C LEU A 153 3.32 -10.59 4.37
N PRO A 154 4.39 -10.54 5.15
CA PRO A 154 5.22 -11.72 5.38
C PRO A 154 4.36 -12.85 5.95
N GLU A 155 4.53 -14.05 5.41
CA GLU A 155 4.24 -15.27 6.16
C GLU A 155 5.30 -15.33 7.27
N PHE A 156 5.00 -14.71 8.40
CA PHE A 156 5.93 -14.71 9.53
C PHE A 156 6.22 -16.16 9.94
N PRO A 157 7.50 -16.53 10.14
CA PRO A 157 7.83 -17.79 10.77
C PRO A 157 7.07 -17.93 12.10
N PRO A 158 6.70 -19.15 12.52
CA PRO A 158 5.92 -19.39 13.74
C PRO A 158 6.47 -18.72 15.00
N ASP A 159 7.77 -18.42 15.03
CA ASP A 159 8.45 -17.77 16.16
C ASP A 159 8.23 -16.24 16.22
N TYR A 160 7.68 -15.63 15.16
CA TYR A 160 7.37 -14.19 15.08
C TYR A 160 5.94 -13.84 15.50
N THR A 161 5.23 -14.72 16.17
CA THR A 161 3.89 -14.44 16.73
C THR A 161 3.84 -13.22 17.65
N LYS A 162 4.96 -12.73 18.14
CA LYS A 162 5.07 -11.50 18.92
C LYS A 162 4.73 -10.24 18.12
N TRP A 163 5.02 -10.18 16.82
CA TRP A 163 4.79 -8.99 15.98
C TRP A 163 3.32 -8.64 15.81
N THR A 164 2.44 -9.63 15.86
CA THR A 164 1.00 -9.42 15.66
C THR A 164 0.33 -8.73 16.84
N TYR A 165 0.96 -8.69 18.02
CA TYR A 165 0.39 -8.07 19.22
C TYR A 165 0.60 -6.55 19.27
N ASP A 166 1.60 -6.03 18.56
CA ASP A 166 1.97 -4.61 18.59
C ASP A 166 1.46 -3.85 17.36
N GLU A 167 0.87 -4.55 16.39
CA GLU A 167 0.31 -3.96 15.17
C GLU A 167 -1.12 -3.48 15.39
N ILE A 168 -1.38 -2.23 14.99
CA ILE A 168 -2.74 -1.69 14.83
C ILE A 168 -3.05 -1.65 13.34
N PRO A 169 -3.79 -2.64 12.80
CA PRO A 169 -4.09 -2.66 11.38
C PRO A 169 -5.19 -1.67 11.01
N ILE A 170 -4.95 -0.92 9.94
CA ILE A 170 -5.96 -0.09 9.28
C ILE A 170 -6.10 -0.56 7.83
N ASP A 171 -7.19 -1.26 7.54
CA ASP A 171 -7.45 -1.75 6.20
C ASP A 171 -7.97 -0.62 5.29
N VAL A 172 -7.36 -0.51 4.11
CA VAL A 172 -7.72 0.45 3.06
C VAL A 172 -8.24 -0.33 1.85
N PRO A 173 -9.53 -0.73 1.83
CA PRO A 173 -10.09 -1.50 0.74
C PRO A 173 -10.26 -0.65 -0.52
N TYR A 174 -10.59 -1.27 -1.64
CA TYR A 174 -11.12 -0.58 -2.80
C TYR A 174 -12.43 0.14 -2.45
N PHE A 175 -12.84 1.09 -3.28
CA PHE A 175 -14.14 1.74 -3.12
C PHE A 175 -15.26 0.71 -3.31
N SER A 176 -16.26 0.77 -2.44
CA SER A 176 -17.49 0.03 -2.63
C SER A 176 -18.37 0.69 -3.68
N ILE A 177 -19.36 -0.02 -4.17
CA ILE A 177 -20.38 0.57 -5.04
C ILE A 177 -21.11 1.73 -4.35
N ALA A 178 -21.30 1.66 -3.03
CA ALA A 178 -21.88 2.75 -2.26
C ALA A 178 -21.01 4.02 -2.24
N ASP A 179 -19.69 3.86 -2.32
CA ASP A 179 -18.79 5.00 -2.46
C ASP A 179 -18.88 5.61 -3.86
N LEU A 180 -19.00 4.80 -4.91
CA LEU A 180 -19.24 5.29 -6.27
C LEU A 180 -20.59 6.00 -6.38
N CYS A 181 -21.65 5.51 -5.73
CA CYS A 181 -22.95 6.18 -5.68
C CYS A 181 -22.87 7.61 -5.13
N LYS A 182 -22.02 7.83 -4.14
CA LYS A 182 -21.79 9.17 -3.57
C LYS A 182 -21.03 10.10 -4.52
N CYS A 183 -20.17 9.52 -5.35
CA CYS A 183 -19.29 10.27 -6.24
C CYS A 183 -19.93 10.61 -7.57
N PHE A 184 -20.74 9.71 -8.11
CA PHE A 184 -21.41 9.82 -9.41
C PHE A 184 -22.92 9.97 -9.23
N SER A 185 -23.34 11.08 -8.62
CA SER A 185 -24.74 11.31 -8.26
C SER A 185 -25.68 11.41 -9.48
N ASN A 186 -25.12 11.74 -10.63
CA ASN A 186 -25.84 11.83 -11.92
C ASN A 186 -25.98 10.48 -12.64
N LYS A 187 -25.25 9.42 -12.20
CA LYS A 187 -25.30 8.07 -12.76
C LYS A 187 -26.05 7.13 -11.83
N LYS A 188 -26.92 6.29 -12.37
CA LYS A 188 -27.79 5.42 -11.58
C LYS A 188 -27.92 4.03 -12.22
N GLY A 189 -28.30 3.04 -11.40
CA GLY A 189 -28.64 1.71 -11.86
C GLY A 189 -27.52 1.02 -12.63
N ASP A 190 -27.83 0.55 -13.83
CA ASP A 190 -26.94 -0.24 -14.66
C ASP A 190 -25.69 0.53 -15.12
N ASP A 191 -25.78 1.84 -15.30
CA ASP A 191 -24.64 2.69 -15.62
C ASP A 191 -23.57 2.64 -14.54
N LEU A 192 -23.99 2.79 -13.29
CA LEU A 192 -23.07 2.76 -12.15
C LEU A 192 -22.49 1.35 -11.93
N LEU A 193 -23.34 0.31 -12.09
CA LEU A 193 -22.89 -1.08 -12.03
C LEU A 193 -21.85 -1.38 -13.11
N THR A 194 -22.06 -0.89 -14.33
CA THR A 194 -21.13 -1.06 -15.45
C THR A 194 -19.78 -0.41 -15.15
N LEU A 195 -19.78 0.83 -14.69
CA LEU A 195 -18.54 1.55 -14.32
C LEU A 195 -17.83 0.88 -13.14
N TYR A 196 -18.60 0.38 -12.15
CA TYR A 196 -18.04 -0.37 -11.04
C TYR A 196 -17.43 -1.70 -11.47
N ALA A 197 -18.13 -2.46 -12.31
CA ALA A 197 -17.65 -3.73 -12.84
C ALA A 197 -16.32 -3.55 -13.62
N LEU A 198 -16.20 -2.47 -14.39
CA LEU A 198 -14.99 -2.16 -15.15
C LEU A 198 -13.82 -1.77 -14.24
N THR A 199 -14.05 -0.91 -13.26
CA THR A 199 -12.99 -0.36 -12.41
C THR A 199 -12.66 -1.22 -11.18
N GLY A 200 -13.54 -2.16 -10.83
CA GLY A 200 -13.40 -2.95 -9.59
C GLY A 200 -13.39 -2.10 -8.33
N GLY A 201 -13.82 -0.84 -8.40
CA GLY A 201 -13.70 0.12 -7.30
C GLY A 201 -12.27 0.56 -7.01
N ILE A 202 -11.30 0.24 -7.87
CA ILE A 202 -9.90 0.66 -7.71
C ILE A 202 -9.82 2.17 -7.85
N PRO A 203 -9.44 2.92 -6.80
CA PRO A 203 -9.43 4.39 -6.81
C PRO A 203 -8.74 5.00 -8.03
N LYS A 204 -7.58 4.47 -8.39
CA LYS A 204 -6.83 4.93 -9.56
C LYS A 204 -7.61 4.82 -10.87
N LEU A 205 -8.43 3.78 -11.01
CA LEU A 205 -9.27 3.57 -12.21
C LEU A 205 -10.56 4.37 -12.13
N VAL A 206 -11.16 4.48 -10.94
CA VAL A 206 -12.35 5.30 -10.71
C VAL A 206 -12.10 6.77 -11.04
N HIS A 207 -10.90 7.28 -10.76
CA HIS A 207 -10.53 8.66 -11.11
C HIS A 207 -10.39 8.93 -12.63
N LEU A 208 -10.35 7.88 -13.45
CA LEU A 208 -10.35 8.04 -14.91
C LEU A 208 -11.76 8.27 -15.49
N ILE A 209 -12.80 8.06 -14.68
CA ILE A 209 -14.18 8.27 -15.08
C ILE A 209 -14.47 9.77 -15.08
N ASP A 210 -14.95 10.30 -16.21
CA ASP A 210 -15.46 11.65 -16.32
C ASP A 210 -16.97 11.68 -16.04
N GLU A 211 -17.37 12.40 -14.99
CA GLU A 211 -18.77 12.50 -14.58
C GLU A 211 -19.65 13.19 -15.64
N SER A 212 -19.07 14.11 -16.42
CA SER A 212 -19.79 14.86 -17.45
C SER A 212 -20.15 14.03 -18.69
N LEU A 213 -19.43 12.95 -18.93
CA LEU A 213 -19.63 12.08 -20.08
C LEU A 213 -20.66 10.98 -19.80
N SER A 214 -21.30 10.49 -20.85
CA SER A 214 -22.15 9.29 -20.78
C SER A 214 -21.33 8.05 -20.37
N THR A 215 -22.01 7.01 -19.92
CA THR A 215 -21.35 5.73 -19.58
C THR A 215 -20.67 5.12 -20.79
N GLU A 216 -21.30 5.20 -21.97
CA GLU A 216 -20.74 4.68 -23.22
C GLU A 216 -19.47 5.45 -23.66
N GLU A 217 -19.45 6.76 -23.52
CA GLU A 217 -18.26 7.58 -23.81
C GLU A 217 -17.12 7.28 -22.84
N ASN A 218 -17.41 7.14 -21.54
CA ASN A 218 -16.42 6.69 -20.56
C ASN A 218 -15.85 5.32 -20.91
N LEU A 219 -16.70 4.34 -21.31
CA LEU A 219 -16.24 3.01 -21.73
C LEU A 219 -15.31 3.12 -22.95
N ARG A 220 -15.68 3.90 -23.97
CA ARG A 220 -14.81 4.09 -25.15
C ARG A 220 -13.45 4.69 -24.76
N ASN A 221 -13.43 5.67 -23.89
CA ASN A 221 -12.20 6.31 -23.44
C ASN A 221 -11.32 5.35 -22.62
N LEU A 222 -11.93 4.63 -21.67
CA LEU A 222 -11.20 3.70 -20.81
C LEU A 222 -10.65 2.49 -21.59
N LEU A 223 -11.42 1.97 -22.54
CA LEU A 223 -11.03 0.81 -23.35
C LEU A 223 -10.21 1.16 -24.60
N SER A 224 -9.88 2.44 -24.82
CA SER A 224 -8.95 2.85 -25.86
C SER A 224 -7.56 2.22 -25.64
N PRO A 225 -6.88 1.73 -26.69
CA PRO A 225 -5.58 1.05 -26.57
C PRO A 225 -4.52 1.83 -25.77
N ASP A 226 -4.49 3.15 -25.91
CA ASP A 226 -3.51 4.02 -25.25
C ASP A 226 -4.01 4.58 -23.91
N SER A 227 -5.13 4.07 -23.39
CA SER A 227 -5.70 4.60 -22.16
C SER A 227 -4.87 4.21 -20.94
N PRO A 228 -4.80 5.07 -19.90
CA PRO A 228 -4.19 4.73 -18.62
C PRO A 228 -4.82 3.49 -17.95
N TYR A 229 -6.09 3.18 -18.26
CA TYR A 229 -6.77 1.98 -17.81
C TYR A 229 -6.11 0.71 -18.37
N ILE A 230 -5.92 0.65 -19.70
CA ILE A 230 -5.28 -0.50 -20.35
C ILE A 230 -3.85 -0.70 -19.86
N HIS A 231 -3.08 0.39 -19.73
CA HIS A 231 -1.73 0.34 -19.17
C HIS A 231 -1.72 -0.14 -17.71
N PHE A 232 -2.69 0.29 -16.90
CA PHE A 232 -2.80 -0.21 -15.53
C PHE A 232 -3.05 -1.72 -15.51
N CYS A 233 -4.03 -2.21 -16.29
CA CYS A 233 -4.37 -3.63 -16.33
C CYS A 233 -3.19 -4.49 -16.83
N ALA A 234 -2.46 -4.05 -17.86
CA ALA A 234 -1.27 -4.74 -18.34
C ALA A 234 -0.19 -4.83 -17.25
N ASN A 235 0.10 -3.73 -16.58
CA ASN A 235 1.09 -3.70 -15.50
C ASN A 235 0.69 -4.57 -14.29
N GLU A 236 -0.60 -4.74 -14.00
CA GLU A 236 -1.02 -5.65 -12.92
C GLU A 236 -0.67 -7.10 -13.23
N PHE A 237 -0.78 -7.55 -14.48
CA PHE A 237 -0.32 -8.88 -14.87
C PHE A 237 1.18 -9.08 -14.63
N ASP A 238 2.00 -8.08 -14.92
CA ASP A 238 3.46 -8.14 -14.73
C ASP A 238 3.84 -8.23 -13.25
N HIS A 239 3.02 -7.63 -12.37
CA HIS A 239 3.24 -7.71 -10.93
C HIS A 239 2.72 -9.01 -10.30
N LEU A 240 1.62 -9.55 -10.81
CA LEU A 240 1.00 -10.76 -10.27
C LEU A 240 1.72 -12.04 -10.72
N PHE A 241 2.29 -12.04 -11.92
CA PHE A 241 2.82 -13.25 -12.53
C PHE A 241 4.27 -13.09 -13.01
N ARG A 242 5.15 -13.96 -12.54
CA ARG A 242 6.56 -13.97 -12.92
C ARG A 242 6.80 -14.19 -14.43
N ARG A 243 5.79 -14.71 -15.17
CA ARG A 243 5.79 -14.92 -16.63
C ARG A 243 4.46 -14.40 -17.18
N SER A 244 4.19 -13.13 -16.96
CA SER A 244 2.96 -12.44 -17.33
C SER A 244 2.52 -12.69 -18.76
N GLU A 245 3.45 -12.70 -19.71
CA GLU A 245 3.20 -12.95 -21.13
C GLU A 245 2.47 -14.29 -21.40
N SER A 246 2.87 -15.37 -20.69
CA SER A 246 2.21 -16.68 -20.86
C SER A 246 0.77 -16.66 -20.33
N TYR A 247 0.51 -15.95 -19.25
CA TYR A 247 -0.84 -15.78 -18.70
C TYR A 247 -1.69 -14.89 -19.60
N MET A 248 -1.15 -13.77 -20.08
CA MET A 248 -1.80 -12.87 -21.04
C MET A 248 -2.21 -13.63 -22.31
N PHE A 249 -1.35 -14.52 -22.81
CA PHE A 249 -1.61 -15.30 -24.02
C PHE A 249 -2.77 -16.29 -23.82
N ILE A 250 -2.89 -16.89 -22.64
CA ILE A 250 -4.04 -17.74 -22.28
C ILE A 250 -5.32 -16.90 -22.15
N CYS A 251 -5.27 -15.77 -21.48
CA CYS A 251 -6.43 -14.86 -21.36
C CYS A 251 -6.89 -14.39 -22.73
N HIS A 252 -5.97 -14.08 -23.64
CA HIS A 252 -6.29 -13.71 -25.03
C HIS A 252 -6.98 -14.86 -25.79
N ALA A 253 -6.48 -16.10 -25.63
CA ALA A 253 -7.13 -17.26 -26.24
C ALA A 253 -8.58 -17.42 -25.75
N VAL A 254 -8.80 -17.27 -24.45
CA VAL A 254 -10.14 -17.35 -23.82
C VAL A 254 -11.04 -16.21 -24.31
N ALA A 255 -10.53 -14.99 -24.40
CA ALA A 255 -11.27 -13.84 -24.92
C ALA A 255 -11.73 -14.02 -26.37
N LEU A 256 -10.97 -14.79 -27.16
CA LEU A 256 -11.31 -15.17 -28.54
C LEU A 256 -12.26 -16.39 -28.62
N GLY A 257 -12.79 -16.85 -27.48
CA GLY A 257 -13.81 -17.92 -27.43
C GLY A 257 -13.26 -19.34 -27.28
N ASN A 258 -11.95 -19.51 -27.03
CA ASN A 258 -11.39 -20.86 -26.79
C ASN A 258 -11.67 -21.30 -25.35
N ASN A 259 -12.71 -22.15 -25.16
CA ASN A 259 -13.21 -22.54 -23.83
C ASN A 259 -12.64 -23.87 -23.32
N ARG A 260 -11.88 -24.59 -24.16
CA ARG A 260 -11.29 -25.89 -23.80
C ARG A 260 -9.80 -25.79 -23.76
N ILE A 261 -9.17 -26.50 -22.83
CA ILE A 261 -7.69 -26.50 -22.67
C ILE A 261 -7.01 -26.94 -23.97
N SER A 262 -7.61 -27.88 -24.71
CA SER A 262 -7.11 -28.34 -26.04
C SER A 262 -7.07 -27.20 -27.05
N ASP A 263 -8.09 -26.34 -27.07
CA ASP A 263 -8.20 -25.26 -28.06
C ASP A 263 -7.29 -24.08 -27.66
N ILE A 264 -7.20 -23.79 -26.37
CA ILE A 264 -6.21 -22.86 -25.81
C ILE A 264 -4.80 -23.31 -26.13
N GLY A 265 -4.51 -24.64 -25.98
CA GLY A 265 -3.21 -25.21 -26.32
C GLY A 265 -2.86 -25.08 -27.83
N LYS A 266 -3.84 -25.30 -28.69
CA LYS A 266 -3.67 -25.09 -30.16
C LYS A 266 -3.41 -23.62 -30.50
N PHE A 267 -4.15 -22.70 -29.87
CA PHE A 267 -4.01 -21.28 -30.12
C PHE A 267 -2.67 -20.74 -29.62
N THR A 268 -2.26 -21.11 -28.41
CA THR A 268 -1.06 -20.61 -27.76
C THR A 268 0.22 -21.36 -28.12
N GLY A 269 0.11 -22.54 -28.70
CA GLY A 269 1.23 -23.46 -28.90
C GLY A 269 1.72 -24.13 -27.61
N PHE A 270 0.98 -24.02 -26.50
CA PHE A 270 1.39 -24.62 -25.23
C PHE A 270 0.91 -26.06 -25.10
N ALA A 271 1.75 -26.90 -24.49
CA ALA A 271 1.36 -28.25 -24.12
C ALA A 271 0.21 -28.23 -23.11
N TYR A 272 -0.63 -29.27 -23.09
CA TYR A 272 -1.79 -29.40 -22.21
C TYR A 272 -1.45 -29.12 -20.74
N ASN A 273 -0.42 -29.76 -20.22
CA ASN A 273 0.00 -29.59 -18.82
C ASN A 273 0.43 -28.15 -18.47
N LYS A 274 1.00 -27.45 -19.47
CA LYS A 274 1.36 -26.04 -19.30
C LYS A 274 0.12 -25.16 -19.24
N CYS A 275 -0.84 -25.39 -20.15
CA CYS A 275 -2.13 -24.69 -20.13
C CYS A 275 -2.88 -24.92 -18.81
N ASP A 276 -3.02 -26.17 -18.37
CA ASP A 276 -3.71 -26.52 -17.10
C ASP A 276 -3.07 -25.82 -15.89
N LYS A 277 -1.74 -25.85 -15.79
CA LYS A 277 -1.01 -25.17 -14.71
C LYS A 277 -1.28 -23.67 -14.67
N TYR A 278 -1.22 -23.00 -15.82
CA TYR A 278 -1.42 -21.55 -15.88
C TYR A 278 -2.89 -21.17 -15.65
N ILE A 279 -3.85 -21.96 -16.16
CA ILE A 279 -5.28 -21.74 -15.93
C ILE A 279 -5.61 -21.87 -14.43
N ARG A 280 -5.10 -22.90 -13.76
CA ARG A 280 -5.30 -23.07 -12.30
C ARG A 280 -4.73 -21.94 -11.46
N ALA A 281 -3.70 -21.27 -11.95
CA ALA A 281 -3.12 -20.10 -11.26
C ALA A 281 -3.90 -18.79 -11.54
N LEU A 282 -4.80 -18.79 -12.53
CA LEU A 282 -5.68 -17.66 -12.87
C LEU A 282 -7.03 -17.74 -12.14
N ILE A 283 -7.39 -18.90 -11.57
CA ILE A 283 -8.64 -19.17 -10.83
C ILE A 283 -8.39 -19.14 -9.32
#